data_0a8ff17f658a7439b33a9a01a404c406
#
_entry.id   0a8ff17f658a7439b33a9a01a404c406
#
_cell.length_a   1.000
_cell.length_b   1.000
_cell.length_c   1.000
_cell.angle_alpha   90.00
_cell.angle_beta   90.00
_cell.angle_gamma   90.00
#
_symmetry.space_group_name_H-M   'P 1'
#
loop_
_entity.id
_entity.type
_entity.pdbx_description
1 polymer ?
#
loop_
_entity_poly.entity_id
_entity_poly.type
_entity_poly.pdbx_seq_one_letter_code
_entity_poly.pdbx_strand_id
1 'polypeptide(L)'
;MKSEAMSISQALVAYIRESGLEQSVLDVQIEEVWPKVMGETVRKLTRSVEVRDGVLYVRVNSAALKTQLFENRFELIRKLNEAVGAPALKDCRILG
;
A
#
# COMPACT_ATOMS: atom_id res chain seq x y z
N MET A 1 -3.69 -37.55 10.65
CA MET A 1 -4.11 -36.25 10.94
C MET A 1 -3.62 -35.23 9.95
N LYS A 2 -4.51 -34.73 9.33
CA LYS A 2 -4.18 -33.84 8.23
C LYS A 2 -3.48 -32.59 8.69
N SER A 3 -3.66 -32.21 9.90
CA SER A 3 -3.17 -30.91 10.32
C SER A 3 -1.73 -30.90 10.78
N GLU A 4 -1.13 -32.07 10.89
CA GLU A 4 0.28 -32.05 11.27
C GLU A 4 1.14 -31.55 10.17
N ALA A 5 0.74 -31.76 8.94
CA ALA A 5 1.54 -31.30 7.83
C ALA A 5 1.06 -29.93 7.42
N MET A 6 1.85 -28.94 7.73
CA MET A 6 1.60 -27.58 7.26
C MET A 6 1.80 -27.55 5.77
N SER A 7 0.88 -26.93 5.02
CA SER A 7 1.05 -26.78 3.59
C SER A 7 2.24 -25.85 3.31
N ILE A 8 2.76 -25.92 2.09
CA ILE A 8 3.86 -25.03 1.68
C ILE A 8 3.43 -23.59 1.81
N SER A 9 2.19 -23.27 1.42
CA SER A 9 1.66 -21.91 1.55
C SER A 9 1.64 -21.44 2.99
N GLN A 10 1.19 -22.31 3.89
CA GLN A 10 1.13 -21.96 5.31
C GLN A 10 2.51 -21.78 5.90
N ALA A 11 3.46 -22.64 5.51
CA ALA A 11 4.83 -22.51 5.98
C ALA A 11 5.47 -21.21 5.50
N LEU A 12 5.19 -20.84 4.26
CA LEU A 12 5.73 -19.59 3.69
C LEU A 12 5.16 -18.37 4.40
N VAL A 13 3.85 -18.37 4.66
CA VAL A 13 3.22 -17.26 5.39
C VAL A 13 3.81 -17.14 6.79
N ALA A 14 3.99 -18.25 7.48
CA ALA A 14 4.59 -18.23 8.82
C ALA A 14 6.02 -17.68 8.77
N TYR A 15 6.79 -18.11 7.78
CA TYR A 15 8.16 -17.61 7.61
C TYR A 15 8.18 -16.11 7.39
N ILE A 16 7.32 -15.61 6.52
CA ILE A 16 7.26 -14.19 6.20
C ILE A 16 6.93 -13.37 7.46
N ARG A 17 5.98 -13.83 8.25
CA ARG A 17 5.62 -13.15 9.50
C ARG A 17 6.78 -13.12 10.48
N GLU A 18 7.41 -14.26 10.67
CA GLU A 18 8.49 -14.40 11.64
C GLU A 18 9.72 -13.60 11.26
N SER A 19 9.96 -13.46 9.96
CA SER A 19 11.13 -12.73 9.47
C SER A 19 10.87 -11.23 9.30
N GLY A 20 9.65 -10.77 9.53
CA GLY A 20 9.32 -9.36 9.38
C GLY A 20 9.14 -8.91 7.95
N LEU A 21 9.04 -9.83 6.99
CA LEU A 21 8.88 -9.49 5.58
C LEU A 21 7.43 -9.21 5.18
N GLU A 22 6.48 -9.48 6.10
CA GLU A 22 5.07 -9.28 5.80
C GLU A 22 4.78 -7.84 5.39
N GLN A 23 5.31 -6.88 6.15
CA GLN A 23 5.09 -5.48 5.85
C GLN A 23 5.74 -5.09 4.52
N SER A 24 6.92 -5.61 4.22
CA SER A 24 7.58 -5.32 2.94
C SER A 24 6.75 -5.79 1.75
N VAL A 25 6.13 -6.95 1.87
CA VAL A 25 5.24 -7.46 0.81
C VAL A 25 4.03 -6.55 0.66
N LEU A 26 3.43 -6.13 1.77
CA LEU A 26 2.28 -5.23 1.73
C LEU A 26 2.65 -3.88 1.13
N ASP A 27 3.83 -3.36 1.44
CA ASP A 27 4.31 -2.10 0.87
C ASP A 27 4.34 -2.17 -0.66
N VAL A 28 4.88 -3.26 -1.20
CA VAL A 28 4.93 -3.45 -2.65
C VAL A 28 3.53 -3.55 -3.24
N GLN A 29 2.63 -4.26 -2.58
CA GLN A 29 1.26 -4.41 -3.06
C GLN A 29 0.54 -3.06 -3.12
N ILE A 30 0.76 -2.19 -2.15
CA ILE A 30 0.17 -0.85 -2.16
C ILE A 30 0.69 -0.06 -3.36
N GLU A 31 2.00 -0.11 -3.61
CA GLU A 31 2.57 0.60 -4.76
C GLU A 31 1.95 0.12 -6.07
N GLU A 32 1.69 -1.16 -6.18
CA GLU A 32 1.10 -1.73 -7.39
C GLU A 32 -0.36 -1.35 -7.59
N VAL A 33 -1.14 -1.25 -6.51
CA VAL A 33 -2.55 -0.93 -6.65
C VAL A 33 -2.83 0.56 -6.77
N TRP A 34 -1.86 1.41 -6.43
CA TRP A 34 -2.06 2.87 -6.48
C TRP A 34 -2.65 3.34 -7.81
N PRO A 35 -2.05 3.05 -8.98
CA PRO A 35 -2.59 3.56 -10.24
C PRO A 35 -3.97 2.98 -10.55
N LYS A 36 -4.24 1.77 -10.10
CA LYS A 36 -5.54 1.14 -10.36
C LYS A 36 -6.65 1.76 -9.53
N VAL A 37 -6.33 2.08 -8.26
CA VAL A 37 -7.32 2.66 -7.34
C VAL A 37 -7.54 4.14 -7.66
N MET A 38 -6.50 4.86 -7.99
CA MET A 38 -6.58 6.30 -8.20
C MET A 38 -7.08 6.70 -9.57
N GLY A 39 -6.87 5.86 -10.58
CA GLY A 39 -7.31 6.15 -11.93
C GLY A 39 -6.31 6.93 -12.76
N GLU A 40 -6.66 7.11 -14.03
CA GLU A 40 -5.73 7.61 -15.04
C GLU A 40 -5.30 9.06 -14.77
N THR A 41 -6.23 9.91 -14.39
CA THR A 41 -5.94 11.33 -14.18
C THR A 41 -4.91 11.51 -13.07
N VAL A 42 -5.13 10.85 -11.93
CA VAL A 42 -4.20 10.94 -10.80
C VAL A 42 -2.88 10.29 -11.17
N ARG A 43 -2.93 9.15 -11.87
CA ARG A 43 -1.72 8.46 -12.29
C ARG A 43 -0.81 9.37 -13.13
N LYS A 44 -1.40 10.11 -14.06
CA LYS A 44 -0.63 11.00 -14.93
C LYS A 44 0.03 12.14 -14.17
N LEU A 45 -0.57 12.59 -13.09
CA LEU A 45 -0.05 13.70 -12.28
C LEU A 45 0.84 13.21 -11.15
N THR A 46 0.98 11.91 -10.98
CA THR A 46 1.82 11.33 -9.93
C THR A 46 3.24 11.12 -10.47
N ARG A 47 4.20 11.75 -9.80
CA ARG A 47 5.61 11.63 -10.19
C ARG A 47 6.24 10.36 -9.63
N SER A 48 5.90 10.03 -8.40
CA SER A 48 6.44 8.83 -7.77
C SER A 48 5.53 8.37 -6.65
N VAL A 49 5.53 7.06 -6.42
CA VAL A 49 4.81 6.43 -5.32
C VAL A 49 5.80 5.49 -4.66
N GLU A 50 5.97 5.64 -3.35
CA GLU A 50 6.89 4.80 -2.60
C GLU A 50 6.25 4.46 -1.27
N VAL A 51 6.36 3.21 -0.84
CA VAL A 51 5.82 2.78 0.44
C VAL A 51 6.93 2.15 1.24
N ARG A 52 7.11 2.62 2.47
CA ARG A 52 8.11 2.07 3.39
C ARG A 52 7.50 1.92 4.76
N ASP A 53 7.54 0.71 5.30
CA ASP A 53 7.05 0.39 6.65
C ASP A 53 5.62 0.90 6.89
N GLY A 54 4.75 0.75 5.88
CA GLY A 54 3.36 1.14 5.99
C GLY A 54 3.11 2.63 5.87
N VAL A 55 4.09 3.41 5.41
CA VAL A 55 3.91 4.84 5.15
C VAL A 55 4.01 5.07 3.65
N LEU A 56 2.96 5.66 3.09
CA LEU A 56 2.89 5.97 1.67
C LEU A 56 3.47 7.36 1.44
N TYR A 57 4.39 7.46 0.48
CA TYR A 57 4.97 8.72 0.05
C TYR A 57 4.60 8.94 -1.41
N VAL A 58 3.76 9.93 -1.67
CA VAL A 58 3.31 10.23 -3.03
C VAL A 58 3.81 11.62 -3.41
N ARG A 59 4.46 11.70 -4.55
CA ARG A 59 4.93 12.98 -5.09
C ARG A 59 4.12 13.29 -6.34
N VAL A 60 3.49 14.46 -6.36
CA VAL A 60 2.58 14.84 -7.45
C VAL A 60 3.02 16.15 -8.10
N ASN A 61 2.56 16.37 -9.35
CA ASN A 61 2.92 17.55 -10.15
C ASN A 61 1.84 18.63 -10.14
N SER A 62 0.87 18.53 -9.25
CA SER A 62 -0.26 19.46 -9.24
C SER A 62 -0.50 19.91 -7.82
N ALA A 63 -0.49 21.23 -7.59
CA ALA A 63 -0.78 21.78 -6.27
C ALA A 63 -2.22 21.47 -5.86
N ALA A 64 -3.15 21.55 -6.81
CA ALA A 64 -4.55 21.23 -6.53
C ALA A 64 -4.72 19.76 -6.12
N LEU A 65 -4.04 18.85 -6.82
CA LEU A 65 -4.10 17.44 -6.49
C LEU A 65 -3.47 17.18 -5.13
N LYS A 66 -2.35 17.83 -4.85
CA LYS A 66 -1.69 17.69 -3.56
C LYS A 66 -2.64 18.03 -2.41
N THR A 67 -3.35 19.15 -2.55
CA THR A 67 -4.33 19.58 -1.55
C THR A 67 -5.46 18.57 -1.41
N GLN A 68 -6.00 18.11 -2.53
CA GLN A 68 -7.09 17.13 -2.49
C GLN A 68 -6.68 15.82 -1.84
N LEU A 69 -5.50 15.32 -2.18
CA LEU A 69 -5.02 14.06 -1.60
C LEU A 69 -4.78 14.22 -0.10
N PHE A 70 -4.22 15.36 0.30
CA PHE A 70 -3.97 15.60 1.71
C PHE A 70 -5.27 15.68 2.49
N GLU A 71 -6.27 16.38 1.96
CA GLU A 71 -7.55 16.53 2.63
C GLU A 71 -8.29 15.19 2.75
N ASN A 72 -8.05 14.28 1.82
CA ASN A 72 -8.71 12.98 1.81
C ASN A 72 -7.78 11.84 2.22
N ARG A 73 -6.71 12.14 2.94
CA ARG A 73 -5.66 11.15 3.20
C ARG A 73 -6.13 9.92 3.98
N PHE A 74 -7.08 10.10 4.91
CA PHE A 74 -7.60 8.96 5.67
C PHE A 74 -8.43 8.05 4.81
N GLU A 75 -9.24 8.63 3.92
CA GLU A 75 -10.03 7.86 2.97
C GLU A 75 -9.12 7.15 1.97
N LEU A 76 -8.04 7.78 1.58
CA LEU A 76 -7.04 7.21 0.71
C LEU A 76 -6.43 5.96 1.32
N ILE A 77 -6.01 6.07 2.59
CA ILE A 77 -5.46 4.93 3.32
C ILE A 77 -6.48 3.79 3.38
N ARG A 78 -7.73 4.11 3.68
CA ARG A 78 -8.79 3.10 3.78
C ARG A 78 -8.98 2.38 2.44
N LYS A 79 -9.07 3.12 1.35
CA LYS A 79 -9.28 2.53 0.03
C LYS A 79 -8.14 1.64 -0.39
N LEU A 80 -6.90 2.09 -0.16
CA LEU A 80 -5.75 1.30 -0.54
C LEU A 80 -5.63 0.04 0.30
N ASN A 81 -5.90 0.15 1.60
CA ASN A 81 -5.91 -1.03 2.47
C ASN A 81 -6.97 -2.02 2.05
N GLU A 82 -8.16 -1.54 1.68
CA GLU A 82 -9.20 -2.42 1.18
C GLU A 82 -8.78 -3.13 -0.10
N ALA A 83 -8.09 -2.42 -0.98
CA ALA A 83 -7.68 -2.99 -2.26
C ALA A 83 -6.69 -4.14 -2.08
N VAL A 84 -5.83 -4.08 -1.07
CA VAL A 84 -4.89 -5.17 -0.80
C VAL A 84 -5.43 -6.16 0.24
N GLY A 85 -6.56 -5.85 0.87
CA GLY A 85 -7.20 -6.76 1.81
C GLY A 85 -6.49 -6.87 3.15
N ALA A 86 -5.74 -5.85 3.56
CA ALA A 86 -4.97 -5.90 4.80
C ALA A 86 -4.71 -4.47 5.30
N PRO A 87 -4.45 -4.27 6.60
CA PRO A 87 -4.11 -2.94 7.13
C PRO A 87 -2.65 -2.60 6.82
N ALA A 88 -2.35 -2.45 5.53
CA ALA A 88 -0.99 -2.25 5.04
C ALA A 88 -0.45 -0.86 5.34
N LEU A 89 -1.30 0.17 5.25
CA LEU A 89 -0.88 1.56 5.45
C LEU A 89 -1.35 2.09 6.79
N LYS A 90 -0.46 2.80 7.47
CA LYS A 90 -0.79 3.50 8.71
C LYS A 90 -0.67 5.02 8.56
N ASP A 91 -0.04 5.50 7.50
CA ASP A 91 0.12 6.94 7.27
C ASP A 91 0.35 7.20 5.79
N CYS A 92 0.16 8.46 5.41
CA CYS A 92 0.29 8.87 4.01
C CYS A 92 0.87 10.28 3.99
N ARG A 93 1.95 10.47 3.21
CA ARG A 93 2.62 11.75 3.03
C ARG A 93 2.52 12.18 1.58
N ILE A 94 1.94 13.36 1.36
CA ILE A 94 1.76 13.89 0.02
C ILE A 94 2.81 14.98 -0.18
N LEU A 95 3.63 14.80 -1.20
CA LEU A 95 4.75 15.71 -1.49
C LEU A 95 4.56 16.36 -2.85
N GLY A 96 5.15 17.52 -3.01
CA GLY A 96 5.04 18.24 -4.27
C GLY A 96 6.35 18.39 -4.99
#